data_86d21d9f3a373d579fe4e4c1cb4a95ae
#
_entry.id   86d21d9f3a373d579fe4e4c1cb4a95ae
#
_cell.length_a   1.000
_cell.length_b   1.000
_cell.length_c   1.000
_cell.angle_alpha   90.00
_cell.angle_beta   90.00
_cell.angle_gamma   90.00
#
_symmetry.space_group_name_H-M   'P 1'
#
loop_
_entity.id
_entity.type
_entity.pdbx_description
1 polymer ?
#
loop_
_entity_poly.entity_id
_entity_poly.type
_entity_poly.pdbx_seq_one_letter_code
_entity_poly.pdbx_strand_id
1 'polypeptide(L)' 'MEPIDVWRTAHQLMKMYGAEADLIAAQRADTLLDQGDTDGFHVWQRVTAAISDLRRDKPSASESIN' A
#
# COMPACT_ATOMS: atom_id res chain seq x y z
N MET A 1 3.49 16.09 -11.88
CA MET A 1 2.56 15.32 -11.38
C MET A 1 2.44 15.42 -9.91
N GLU A 2 1.28 15.31 -9.42
CA GLU A 2 1.07 15.44 -8.09
C GLU A 2 1.37 14.23 -7.34
N PRO A 3 2.07 14.22 -6.36
CA PRO A 3 2.38 13.03 -5.63
C PRO A 3 1.16 12.63 -4.86
N ILE A 4 0.82 11.41 -4.85
CA ILE A 4 -0.31 10.97 -4.08
C ILE A 4 0.18 10.74 -2.69
N ASP A 5 -0.69 10.87 -1.75
CA ASP A 5 -0.37 10.62 -0.38
C ASP A 5 -0.42 9.13 -0.16
N VAL A 6 0.73 8.51 -0.15
CA VAL A 6 0.85 7.07 -0.05
C VAL A 6 0.20 6.52 1.21
N TRP A 7 0.41 7.17 2.34
CA TRP A 7 -0.15 6.68 3.60
C TRP A 7 -1.66 6.81 3.65
N ARG A 8 -2.17 7.90 3.12
CA ARG A 8 -3.61 8.10 3.09
C ARG A 8 -4.26 7.09 2.15
N THR A 9 -3.65 6.83 1.00
CA THR A 9 -4.17 5.87 0.06
C THR A 9 -4.15 4.48 0.68
N ALA A 10 -3.08 4.13 1.38
CA ALA A 10 -2.98 2.84 2.04
C ALA A 10 -4.08 2.67 3.07
N HIS A 11 -4.33 3.70 3.88
CA HIS A 11 -5.38 3.66 4.87
C HIS A 11 -6.75 3.49 4.22
N GLN A 12 -7.00 4.18 3.14
CA GLN A 12 -8.26 4.08 2.47
C GLN A 12 -8.48 2.70 1.90
N LEU A 13 -7.46 2.10 1.32
CA LEU A 13 -7.60 0.76 0.79
C LEU A 13 -7.84 -0.25 1.90
N MET A 14 -7.17 -0.08 3.03
CA MET A 14 -7.39 -0.97 4.15
C MET A 14 -8.81 -0.83 4.69
N LYS A 15 -9.35 0.37 4.67
CA LYS A 15 -10.68 0.60 5.11
C LYS A 15 -11.70 -0.02 4.17
N MET A 16 -11.46 0.05 2.89
CA MET A 16 -12.40 -0.46 1.91
C MET A 16 -12.28 -1.95 1.66
N TYR A 17 -11.08 -2.47 1.66
CA TYR A 17 -10.87 -3.85 1.28
C TYR A 17 -10.35 -4.75 2.40
N GLY A 18 -9.98 -4.17 3.51
CA GLY A 18 -9.55 -4.95 4.66
C GLY A 18 -8.35 -5.81 4.35
N ALA A 19 -8.47 -7.08 4.57
CA ALA A 19 -7.36 -7.99 4.41
C ALA A 19 -6.82 -8.08 2.99
N GLU A 20 -7.62 -7.67 2.02
CA GLU A 20 -7.20 -7.75 0.64
C GLU A 20 -6.57 -6.46 0.10
N ALA A 21 -6.39 -5.48 0.94
CA ALA A 21 -5.89 -4.19 0.50
C ALA A 21 -4.55 -4.28 -0.22
N ASP A 22 -3.63 -5.08 0.30
CA ASP A 22 -2.33 -5.21 -0.30
C ASP A 22 -2.42 -5.91 -1.66
N LEU A 23 -3.32 -6.86 -1.79
CA LEU A 23 -3.51 -7.54 -3.04
C LEU A 23 -4.06 -6.58 -4.08
N ILE A 24 -5.01 -5.73 -3.68
CA ILE A 24 -5.60 -4.76 -4.58
C ILE A 24 -4.50 -3.78 -5.05
N ALA A 25 -3.67 -3.30 -4.14
CA ALA A 25 -2.63 -2.37 -4.49
C ALA A 25 -1.60 -3.01 -5.42
N ALA A 26 -1.26 -4.25 -5.16
CA ALA A 26 -0.30 -4.97 -5.98
C ALA A 26 -0.84 -5.19 -7.39
N GLN A 27 -2.12 -5.51 -7.51
CA GLN A 27 -2.73 -5.70 -8.80
C GLN A 27 -2.74 -4.41 -9.60
N ARG A 28 -2.97 -3.30 -8.92
CA ARG A 28 -2.99 -2.02 -9.57
C ARG A 28 -1.58 -1.67 -10.09
N ALA A 29 -0.55 -2.00 -9.29
CA ALA A 29 0.82 -1.78 -9.70
C ALA A 29 1.14 -2.61 -10.95
N ASP A 30 0.71 -3.86 -10.98
CA ASP A 30 0.96 -4.73 -12.10
C ASP A 30 0.29 -4.22 -13.37
N THR A 31 -0.92 -3.73 -13.24
CA THR A 31 -1.65 -3.20 -14.37
C THR A 31 -0.92 -1.99 -14.96
N LEU A 32 -0.42 -1.13 -14.10
CA LEU A 32 0.29 0.04 -14.57
C LEU A 32 1.59 -0.33 -15.25
N LEU A 33 2.27 -1.33 -14.72
CA LEU A 33 3.51 -1.78 -15.32
C LEU A 33 3.23 -2.34 -16.71
N ASP A 34 2.16 -3.08 -16.87
CA ASP A 34 1.78 -3.63 -18.14
C ASP A 34 1.48 -2.52 -19.14
N GLN A 35 0.99 -1.41 -18.69
CA GLN A 35 0.68 -0.29 -19.55
C GLN A 35 1.89 0.58 -19.83
N GLY A 36 3.03 0.24 -19.28
CA GLY A 36 4.23 1.03 -19.44
C GLY A 36 4.32 2.23 -18.54
N ASP A 37 3.45 2.32 -17.55
CA ASP A 37 3.45 3.44 -16.63
C ASP A 37 4.32 3.10 -15.43
N THR A 38 5.62 3.29 -15.57
CA THR A 38 6.55 2.91 -14.53
C THR A 38 6.44 3.82 -13.31
N ASP A 39 6.10 5.09 -13.51
CA ASP A 39 5.94 5.98 -12.37
C ASP A 39 4.75 5.53 -11.53
N GLY A 40 3.66 5.21 -12.16
CA GLY A 40 2.48 4.74 -11.45
C GLY A 40 2.76 3.41 -10.76
N PHE A 41 3.51 2.54 -11.42
CA PHE A 41 3.88 1.27 -10.84
C PHE A 41 4.66 1.50 -9.55
N HIS A 42 5.64 2.41 -9.55
CA HIS A 42 6.42 2.67 -8.36
C HIS A 42 5.58 3.27 -7.23
N VAL A 43 4.66 4.13 -7.57
CA VAL A 43 3.77 4.72 -6.57
C VAL A 43 2.94 3.63 -5.90
N TRP A 44 2.38 2.73 -6.70
CA TRP A 44 1.53 1.68 -6.15
C TRP A 44 2.33 0.62 -5.41
N GLN A 45 3.60 0.46 -5.75
CA GLN A 45 4.46 -0.39 -4.97
C GLN A 45 4.67 0.21 -3.58
N ARG A 46 4.78 1.52 -3.49
CA ARG A 46 4.91 2.19 -2.20
C ARG A 46 3.63 2.06 -1.39
N VAL A 47 2.49 2.12 -2.06
CA VAL A 47 1.22 1.94 -1.36
C VAL A 47 1.14 0.52 -0.79
N THR A 48 1.58 -0.48 -1.55
CA THR A 48 1.59 -1.85 -1.08
C THR A 48 2.50 -1.99 0.14
N ALA A 49 3.67 -1.39 0.08
CA ALA A 49 4.59 -1.44 1.20
C ALA A 49 4.03 -0.74 2.43
N ALA A 50 3.34 0.38 2.22
CA ALA A 50 2.73 1.11 3.32
C ALA A 50 1.65 0.28 4.02
N ILE A 51 0.87 -0.46 3.24
CA ILE A 51 -0.15 -1.32 3.82
C ILE A 51 0.51 -2.39 4.67
N SER A 52 1.59 -2.96 4.17
CA SER A 52 2.30 -3.98 4.90
C SER A 52 2.88 -3.41 6.19
N ASP A 53 3.42 -2.22 6.14
CA ASP A 53 3.98 -1.58 7.32
C ASP A 53 2.91 -1.27 8.34
N LEU A 54 1.76 -0.80 7.90
CA LEU A 54 0.68 -0.49 8.82
C LEU A 54 0.17 -1.74 9.52
N ARG A 55 0.12 -2.85 8.81
CA ARG A 55 -0.31 -4.07 9.43
C ARG A 55 0.70 -4.58 10.42
N ARG A 56 1.97 -4.50 10.07
CA ARG A 56 3.00 -5.00 10.90
C ARG A 56 3.16 -4.16 12.15
N ASP A 57 2.93 -2.91 12.02
CA ASP A 57 3.08 -1.99 13.08
C ASP A 57 2.26 -2.29 14.30
N LYS A 58 1.04 -2.67 14.12
CA LYS A 58 0.23 -2.99 15.19
C LYS A 58 0.78 -3.99 16.12
N PRO A 59 1.11 -5.13 15.71
CA PRO A 59 1.62 -6.13 16.59
C PRO A 59 2.96 -5.74 17.10
N SER A 60 3.72 -5.09 16.34
CA SER A 60 5.03 -4.77 16.76
C SER A 60 4.95 -3.81 17.87
N ALA A 61 4.04 -2.96 17.79
CA ALA A 61 3.90 -2.02 18.82
C ALA A 61 3.63 -2.77 20.06
N SER A 62 2.87 -3.75 19.96
CA SER A 62 2.52 -4.41 21.11
C SER A 62 3.66 -5.09 21.69
N GLU A 63 4.47 -5.64 20.94
CA GLU A 63 5.45 -6.31 21.55
C GLU A 63 6.47 -5.46 22.03
N SER A 64 6.52 -4.37 21.58
CA SER A 64 7.55 -3.58 21.99
C SER A 64 7.40 -3.25 23.39
N ILE A 65 6.38 -3.51 23.92
CA ILE A 65 6.20 -3.17 25.16
C ILE A 65 7.08 -3.77 25.99
N ASN A 66 7.43 -4.57 25.73
CA ASN A 66 8.16 -5.15 26.52
C ASN A 66 9.23 -4.63 26.84
#